data_938d1b30e7a5b425302bf94e07b3ac56
#
_entry.id   938d1b30e7a5b425302bf94e07b3ac56
#
_cell.length_a   1.000
_cell.length_b   1.000
_cell.length_c   1.000
_cell.angle_alpha   90.00
_cell.angle_beta   90.00
_cell.angle_gamma   90.00
#
_symmetry.space_group_name_H-M   'P 1'
#
loop_
_entity.id
_entity.type
_entity.pdbx_description
1 polymer ?
#
loop_
_entity_poly.entity_id
_entity_poly.type
_entity_poly.pdbx_seq_one_letter_code
_entity_poly.pdbx_strand_id
1 'polypeptide(L)'
;GYTNMLAAIDLAGIPLHAADRGIDDPLVIAGGHAAFNPEPIADFIDAAVIGDGEEASLRVSEIIRAWKAEGRPDGRDGLLLRLASDGVVYVPRFYDVTYLPDGRIQRVAPNRPGVPFSVAKHTLMDLDAWPYPKAPIVPIAETVHERYSVEIFRGCTRGCRFCQAGMI
;
A
#
# COMPACT_ATOMS: atom_id res chain seq x y z
N GLY A 1 -4.53 -12.39 5.10
CA GLY A 1 -5.38 -11.52 5.89
C GLY A 1 -4.58 -10.64 6.83
N TYR A 2 -5.23 -9.66 7.45
CA TYR A 2 -4.60 -8.65 8.32
C TYR A 2 -3.79 -9.25 9.48
N THR A 3 -4.29 -10.32 10.09
CA THR A 3 -3.61 -10.99 11.21
C THR A 3 -2.27 -11.62 10.80
N ASN A 4 -2.20 -12.22 9.60
CA ASN A 4 -0.96 -12.79 9.09
C ASN A 4 0.09 -11.73 8.76
N MET A 5 -0.34 -10.51 8.43
CA MET A 5 0.56 -9.38 8.22
C MET A 5 1.30 -9.03 9.52
N LEU A 6 0.59 -8.99 10.66
CA LEU A 6 1.21 -8.72 11.96
C LEU A 6 2.26 -9.78 12.30
N ALA A 7 1.93 -11.06 12.10
CA ALA A 7 2.89 -12.14 12.30
C ALA A 7 4.10 -12.03 11.36
N ALA A 8 3.91 -11.60 10.12
CA ALA A 8 5.01 -11.41 9.17
C ALA A 8 5.94 -10.25 9.56
N ILE A 9 5.40 -9.14 10.06
CA ILE A 9 6.19 -8.00 10.56
C ILE A 9 7.00 -8.43 11.78
N ASP A 10 6.39 -9.15 12.72
CA ASP A 10 7.05 -9.65 13.93
C ASP A 10 8.17 -10.65 13.60
N LEU A 11 7.91 -11.62 12.74
CA LEU A 11 8.91 -12.59 12.29
C LEU A 11 10.07 -11.95 11.51
N ALA A 12 9.84 -10.83 10.86
CA ALA A 12 10.87 -10.07 10.18
C ALA A 12 11.73 -9.23 11.14
N GLY A 13 11.41 -9.20 12.43
CA GLY A 13 12.10 -8.39 13.43
C GLY A 13 11.90 -6.88 13.26
N ILE A 14 10.82 -6.47 12.57
CA ILE A 14 10.47 -5.07 12.35
C ILE A 14 9.57 -4.62 13.50
N PRO A 15 9.77 -3.42 14.09
CA PRO A 15 8.85 -2.91 15.10
C PRO A 15 7.40 -2.94 14.62
N LEU A 16 6.52 -3.55 15.39
CA LEU A 16 5.15 -3.83 14.96
C LEU A 16 4.38 -2.56 14.64
N HIS A 17 4.40 -1.60 15.57
CA HIS A 17 3.75 -0.31 15.34
C HIS A 17 4.60 0.61 14.46
N ALA A 18 3.96 1.25 13.48
CA ALA A 18 4.63 2.21 12.59
C ALA A 18 5.24 3.40 13.35
N ALA A 19 4.66 3.76 14.50
CA ALA A 19 5.16 4.83 15.36
C ALA A 19 6.50 4.52 16.01
N ASP A 20 6.81 3.25 16.22
CA ASP A 20 8.05 2.80 16.87
C ASP A 20 9.24 2.65 15.89
N ARG A 21 8.99 2.79 14.57
CA ARG A 21 10.01 2.64 13.54
C ARG A 21 10.84 3.90 13.37
N GLY A 22 12.17 3.72 13.45
CA GLY A 22 13.16 4.77 13.20
C GLY A 22 13.55 4.88 11.72
N ILE A 23 14.57 5.71 11.47
CA ILE A 23 15.06 6.02 10.12
C ILE A 23 15.69 4.81 9.41
N ASP A 24 16.25 3.88 10.15
CA ASP A 24 16.93 2.69 9.62
C ASP A 24 16.02 1.47 9.50
N ASP A 25 14.81 1.54 10.08
CA ASP A 25 13.82 0.48 9.93
C ASP A 25 13.22 0.48 8.52
N PRO A 26 12.86 -0.69 7.99
CA PRO A 26 12.15 -0.80 6.71
C PRO A 26 10.82 -0.03 6.70
N LEU A 27 10.40 0.44 5.52
CA LEU A 27 9.02 0.86 5.31
C LEU A 27 8.13 -0.37 5.14
N VAL A 28 7.04 -0.40 5.87
CA VAL A 28 5.97 -1.40 5.69
C VAL A 28 4.87 -0.77 4.84
N ILE A 29 4.79 -1.21 3.60
CA ILE A 29 3.82 -0.70 2.62
C ILE A 29 2.81 -1.80 2.33
N ALA A 30 1.54 -1.50 2.54
CA ALA A 30 0.43 -2.39 2.18
C ALA A 30 -0.01 -2.13 0.73
N GLY A 31 -0.49 -3.18 0.07
CA GLY A 31 -1.05 -3.12 -1.28
C GLY A 31 -2.03 -4.26 -1.53
N GLY A 32 -2.64 -4.26 -2.71
CA GLY A 32 -3.64 -5.22 -3.12
C GLY A 32 -5.04 -4.90 -2.60
N HIS A 33 -6.01 -5.77 -2.88
CA HIS A 33 -7.44 -5.50 -2.65
C HIS A 33 -7.80 -5.06 -1.22
N ALA A 34 -7.17 -5.67 -0.19
CA ALA A 34 -7.44 -5.32 1.20
C ALA A 34 -6.95 -3.90 1.58
N ALA A 35 -5.94 -3.38 0.90
CA ALA A 35 -5.40 -2.05 1.15
C ALA A 35 -6.35 -0.90 0.75
N PHE A 36 -7.45 -1.20 0.07
CA PHE A 36 -8.53 -0.24 -0.19
C PHE A 36 -9.25 0.22 1.09
N ASN A 37 -9.19 -0.59 2.14
CA ASN A 37 -9.59 -0.20 3.49
C ASN A 37 -8.39 -0.37 4.43
N PRO A 38 -7.44 0.58 4.47
CA PRO A 38 -6.22 0.47 5.25
C PRO A 38 -6.43 0.76 6.74
N GLU A 39 -7.52 1.41 7.14
CA GLU A 39 -7.75 1.87 8.51
C GLU A 39 -7.64 0.77 9.58
N PRO A 40 -8.13 -0.47 9.39
CA PRO A 40 -7.96 -1.53 10.38
C PRO A 40 -6.50 -1.90 10.67
N ILE A 41 -5.57 -1.52 9.82
CA ILE A 41 -4.13 -1.80 9.94
C ILE A 41 -3.28 -0.53 9.97
N ALA A 42 -3.90 0.64 10.11
CA ALA A 42 -3.25 1.95 10.05
C ALA A 42 -2.07 2.10 11.01
N ASP A 43 -2.19 1.55 12.23
CA ASP A 43 -1.15 1.63 13.25
C ASP A 43 0.10 0.78 12.93
N PHE A 44 -0.01 -0.17 12.01
CA PHE A 44 1.02 -1.16 11.71
C PHE A 44 1.70 -0.97 10.35
N ILE A 45 1.18 -0.09 9.50
CA ILE A 45 1.75 0.21 8.20
C ILE A 45 2.24 1.66 8.11
N ASP A 46 3.27 1.90 7.33
CA ASP A 46 3.75 3.24 7.04
C ASP A 46 2.95 3.90 5.91
N ALA A 47 2.54 3.10 4.93
CA ALA A 47 1.81 3.58 3.77
C ALA A 47 0.96 2.46 3.14
N ALA A 48 -0.04 2.85 2.35
CA ALA A 48 -0.82 1.94 1.51
C ALA A 48 -0.87 2.45 0.06
N VAL A 49 -0.57 1.56 -0.89
CA VAL A 49 -0.84 1.76 -2.32
C VAL A 49 -2.28 1.38 -2.58
N ILE A 50 -3.05 2.30 -3.14
CA ILE A 50 -4.47 2.09 -3.45
C ILE A 50 -4.62 1.80 -4.95
N GLY A 51 -4.99 0.57 -5.29
CA GLY A 51 -5.15 0.11 -6.68
C GLY A 51 -3.97 -0.70 -7.20
N ASP A 52 -3.65 -0.53 -8.48
CA ASP A 52 -2.62 -1.28 -9.19
C ASP A 52 -1.21 -0.84 -8.75
N GLY A 53 -0.30 -1.79 -8.63
CA GLY A 53 1.01 -1.58 -8.02
C GLY A 53 2.15 -1.28 -8.98
N GLU A 54 1.98 -1.49 -10.28
CA GLU A 54 3.05 -1.43 -11.26
C GLU A 54 3.74 -0.06 -11.30
N GLU A 55 3.01 0.97 -11.65
CA GLU A 55 3.53 2.34 -11.69
C GLU A 55 3.82 2.89 -10.28
N ALA A 56 2.92 2.59 -9.34
CA ALA A 56 3.06 3.06 -7.96
C ALA A 56 4.34 2.55 -7.28
N SER A 57 4.72 1.28 -7.47
CA SER A 57 5.94 0.72 -6.87
C SER A 57 7.22 1.32 -7.48
N LEU A 58 7.22 1.62 -8.79
CA LEU A 58 8.33 2.35 -9.41
C LEU A 58 8.45 3.76 -8.83
N ARG A 59 7.32 4.48 -8.73
CA ARG A 59 7.31 5.84 -8.20
C ARG A 59 7.75 5.91 -6.75
N VAL A 60 7.26 5.01 -5.89
CA VAL A 60 7.72 4.88 -4.50
C VAL A 60 9.23 4.65 -4.45
N SER A 61 9.75 3.75 -5.28
CA SER A 61 11.19 3.43 -5.34
C SER A 61 12.03 4.63 -5.79
N GLU A 62 11.54 5.43 -6.72
CA GLU A 62 12.20 6.67 -7.18
C GLU A 62 12.28 7.71 -6.06
N ILE A 63 11.16 7.95 -5.35
CA ILE A 63 11.11 8.90 -4.24
C ILE A 63 12.07 8.49 -3.12
N ILE A 64 12.08 7.20 -2.74
CA ILE A 64 12.98 6.68 -1.72
C ILE A 64 14.45 6.84 -2.15
N ARG A 65 14.77 6.54 -3.41
CA ARG A 65 16.13 6.68 -3.94
C ARG A 65 16.59 8.13 -3.95
N ALA A 66 15.75 9.05 -4.39
CA ALA A 66 16.04 10.48 -4.39
C ALA A 66 16.28 10.99 -2.97
N TRP A 67 15.39 10.66 -2.02
CA TRP A 67 15.53 11.03 -0.61
C TRP A 67 16.84 10.51 0.00
N LYS A 68 17.23 9.26 -0.31
CA LYS A 68 18.49 8.69 0.15
C LYS A 68 19.70 9.43 -0.43
N ALA A 69 19.65 9.78 -1.72
CA ALA A 69 20.73 10.52 -2.41
C ALA A 69 20.92 11.93 -1.84
N GLU A 70 19.87 12.56 -1.34
CA GLU A 70 19.90 13.88 -0.70
C GLU A 70 20.37 13.83 0.77
N GLY A 71 20.73 12.66 1.31
CA GLY A 71 21.19 12.51 2.68
C GLY A 71 20.08 12.32 3.70
N ARG A 72 18.90 11.86 3.28
CA ARG A 72 17.73 11.54 4.13
C ARG A 72 17.19 12.76 4.90
N PRO A 73 16.89 13.89 4.23
CA PRO A 73 16.42 15.09 4.90
C PRO A 73 15.10 14.83 5.67
N ASP A 74 15.01 15.47 6.83
CA ASP A 74 13.86 15.38 7.76
C ASP A 74 13.52 13.95 8.23
N GLY A 75 14.48 13.02 8.09
CA GLY A 75 14.37 11.67 8.57
C GLY A 75 13.22 10.88 7.94
N ARG A 76 12.70 9.90 8.69
CA ARG A 76 11.59 9.04 8.23
C ARG A 76 10.32 9.84 7.94
N ASP A 77 10.02 10.86 8.75
CA ASP A 77 8.84 11.70 8.59
C ASP A 77 8.89 12.50 7.27
N GLY A 78 10.07 13.02 6.92
CA GLY A 78 10.29 13.70 5.64
C GLY A 78 10.09 12.78 4.44
N LEU A 79 10.54 11.53 4.51
CA LEU A 79 10.27 10.55 3.46
C LEU A 79 8.77 10.27 3.31
N LEU A 80 8.09 10.02 4.42
CA LEU A 80 6.65 9.74 4.40
C LEU A 80 5.85 10.94 3.87
N LEU A 81 6.26 12.16 4.23
CA LEU A 81 5.63 13.37 3.71
C LEU A 81 5.83 13.52 2.18
N ARG A 82 7.02 13.21 1.67
CA ARG A 82 7.27 13.20 0.22
C ARG A 82 6.38 12.19 -0.52
N LEU A 83 6.27 10.99 0.03
CA LEU A 83 5.41 9.94 -0.52
C LEU A 83 3.93 10.35 -0.52
N ALA A 84 3.44 10.93 0.58
CA ALA A 84 2.07 11.40 0.69
C ALA A 84 1.79 12.59 -0.23
N SER A 85 2.71 13.58 -0.30
CA SER A 85 2.55 14.78 -1.13
C SER A 85 2.59 14.50 -2.63
N ASP A 86 3.31 13.45 -3.05
CA ASP A 86 3.28 12.95 -4.42
C ASP A 86 1.90 12.35 -4.78
N GLY A 87 1.17 11.86 -3.78
CA GLY A 87 -0.14 11.24 -3.95
C GLY A 87 -0.07 9.76 -4.36
N VAL A 88 1.11 9.18 -4.40
CA VAL A 88 1.30 7.77 -4.82
C VAL A 88 0.83 6.77 -3.77
N VAL A 89 0.80 7.17 -2.49
CA VAL A 89 0.36 6.32 -1.40
C VAL A 89 -0.50 7.09 -0.39
N TYR A 90 -1.35 6.36 0.30
CA TYR A 90 -2.00 6.82 1.53
C TYR A 90 -1.06 6.57 2.70
N VAL A 91 -0.79 7.60 3.50
CA VAL A 91 0.05 7.53 4.72
C VAL A 91 -0.84 7.76 5.94
N PRO A 92 -1.29 6.72 6.66
CA PRO A 92 -2.32 6.82 7.70
C PRO A 92 -2.05 7.87 8.76
N ARG A 93 -0.80 7.96 9.25
CA ARG A 93 -0.41 8.93 10.30
C ARG A 93 -0.63 10.40 9.95
N PHE A 94 -0.88 10.72 8.67
CA PHE A 94 -1.10 12.09 8.20
C PHE A 94 -2.58 12.46 8.06
N TYR A 95 -3.47 11.59 8.57
CA TYR A 95 -4.89 11.84 8.57
C TYR A 95 -5.47 11.70 9.97
N ASP A 96 -6.32 12.63 10.36
CA ASP A 96 -7.09 12.56 11.58
C ASP A 96 -8.50 12.06 11.28
N VAL A 97 -8.95 11.12 12.09
CA VAL A 97 -10.30 10.58 12.02
C VAL A 97 -11.13 11.19 13.13
N THR A 98 -12.24 11.82 12.79
CA THR A 98 -13.22 12.32 13.75
C THR A 98 -14.48 11.47 13.71
N TYR A 99 -15.13 11.32 14.86
CA TYR A 99 -16.28 10.45 15.02
C TYR A 99 -17.52 11.23 15.46
N LEU A 100 -18.68 10.75 15.04
CA LEU A 100 -19.97 11.17 15.58
C LEU A 100 -20.18 10.59 16.99
N PRO A 101 -21.13 11.13 17.79
CA PRO A 101 -21.43 10.60 19.12
C PRO A 101 -21.84 9.13 19.16
N ASP A 102 -22.33 8.59 18.05
CA ASP A 102 -22.73 7.19 17.89
C ASP A 102 -21.60 6.27 17.42
N GLY A 103 -20.35 6.77 17.31
CA GLY A 103 -19.16 6.02 16.94
C GLY A 103 -18.92 5.88 15.44
N ARG A 104 -19.79 6.41 14.58
CA ARG A 104 -19.55 6.42 13.14
C ARG A 104 -18.48 7.45 12.76
N ILE A 105 -17.67 7.15 11.76
CA ILE A 105 -16.71 8.11 11.21
C ILE A 105 -17.47 9.31 10.65
N GLN A 106 -17.14 10.50 11.14
CA GLN A 106 -17.66 11.78 10.66
C GLN A 106 -16.80 12.29 9.50
N ARG A 107 -15.49 12.26 9.66
CA ARG A 107 -14.54 12.80 8.69
C ARG A 107 -13.17 12.15 8.85
N VAL A 108 -12.48 11.98 7.72
CA VAL A 108 -11.04 11.73 7.63
C VAL A 108 -10.43 12.93 6.94
N ALA A 109 -9.43 13.57 7.52
CA ALA A 109 -8.85 14.79 6.97
C ALA A 109 -7.32 14.81 7.16
N PRO A 110 -6.55 15.38 6.20
CA PRO A 110 -5.12 15.57 6.39
C PRO A 110 -4.85 16.49 7.58
N ASN A 111 -3.84 16.14 8.38
CA ASN A 111 -3.46 16.86 9.58
C ASN A 111 -2.24 17.78 9.38
N ARG A 112 -1.72 17.85 8.15
CA ARG A 112 -0.59 18.75 7.83
C ARG A 112 -0.63 19.23 6.38
N PRO A 113 0.05 20.39 6.10
CA PRO A 113 0.17 20.91 4.74
C PRO A 113 0.89 19.95 3.81
N GLY A 114 0.51 19.96 2.53
CA GLY A 114 1.12 19.13 1.49
C GLY A 114 0.54 17.73 1.36
N VAL A 115 -0.24 17.26 2.34
CA VAL A 115 -0.94 15.97 2.25
C VAL A 115 -2.26 16.15 1.52
N PRO A 116 -2.56 15.35 0.48
CA PRO A 116 -3.81 15.47 -0.28
C PRO A 116 -5.02 15.06 0.55
N PHE A 117 -6.17 15.68 0.28
CA PHE A 117 -7.42 15.34 0.96
C PHE A 117 -7.90 13.93 0.61
N SER A 118 -7.59 13.45 -0.57
CA SER A 118 -7.91 12.08 -1.04
C SER A 118 -6.77 11.55 -1.87
N VAL A 119 -6.51 10.26 -1.76
CA VAL A 119 -5.56 9.54 -2.59
C VAL A 119 -6.31 8.87 -3.73
N ALA A 120 -5.91 9.17 -4.96
CA ALA A 120 -6.52 8.55 -6.14
C ALA A 120 -6.14 7.07 -6.25
N LYS A 121 -7.06 6.27 -6.74
CA LYS A 121 -6.77 4.88 -7.11
C LYS A 121 -5.84 4.85 -8.32
N HIS A 122 -4.77 4.08 -8.23
CA HIS A 122 -3.94 3.72 -9.39
C HIS A 122 -4.68 2.70 -10.24
N THR A 123 -4.78 2.97 -11.54
CA THR A 123 -5.41 2.05 -12.49
C THR A 123 -4.50 1.89 -13.70
N LEU A 124 -4.02 0.68 -13.91
CA LEU A 124 -3.25 0.35 -15.09
C LEU A 124 -4.19 0.20 -16.30
N MET A 125 -4.10 1.14 -17.24
CA MET A 125 -5.01 1.19 -18.38
C MET A 125 -4.63 0.25 -19.51
N ASP A 126 -3.37 -0.18 -19.58
CA ASP A 126 -2.85 -1.05 -20.62
C ASP A 126 -1.96 -2.13 -19.98
N LEU A 127 -2.52 -3.35 -19.86
CA LEU A 127 -1.79 -4.50 -19.33
C LEU A 127 -0.68 -4.97 -20.27
N ASP A 128 -0.85 -4.80 -21.58
CA ASP A 128 0.12 -5.26 -22.58
C ASP A 128 1.38 -4.40 -22.62
N ALA A 129 1.30 -3.16 -22.12
CA ALA A 129 2.45 -2.27 -22.01
C ALA A 129 3.42 -2.68 -20.88
N TRP A 130 3.01 -3.58 -19.97
CA TRP A 130 3.82 -3.97 -18.83
C TRP A 130 4.46 -5.33 -19.02
N PRO A 131 5.73 -5.49 -18.60
CA PRO A 131 6.42 -6.78 -18.70
C PRO A 131 5.79 -7.80 -17.75
N TYR A 132 5.57 -8.99 -18.22
CA TYR A 132 5.14 -10.14 -17.43
C TYR A 132 6.20 -11.26 -17.47
N PRO A 133 6.26 -12.11 -16.43
CA PRO A 133 7.22 -13.23 -16.41
C PRO A 133 6.99 -14.20 -17.56
N LYS A 134 7.95 -14.30 -18.50
CA LYS A 134 7.89 -15.25 -19.61
C LYS A 134 8.40 -16.65 -19.22
N ALA A 135 9.14 -16.72 -18.12
CA ALA A 135 9.67 -17.95 -17.55
C ALA A 135 9.46 -17.92 -16.03
N PRO A 136 8.26 -18.26 -15.56
CA PRO A 136 7.98 -18.27 -14.12
C PRO A 136 8.84 -19.32 -13.42
N ILE A 137 9.29 -19.01 -12.21
CA ILE A 137 10.02 -19.96 -11.37
C ILE A 137 9.05 -21.05 -10.94
N VAL A 138 9.37 -22.29 -11.28
CA VAL A 138 8.60 -23.46 -10.87
C VAL A 138 9.19 -24.01 -9.57
N PRO A 139 8.39 -24.17 -8.50
CA PRO A 139 8.88 -24.75 -7.25
C PRO A 139 9.25 -26.23 -7.44
N ILE A 140 10.31 -26.67 -6.74
CA ILE A 140 10.72 -28.10 -6.72
C ILE A 140 9.79 -28.90 -5.79
N ALA A 141 9.25 -28.26 -4.75
CA ALA A 141 8.28 -28.89 -3.83
C ALA A 141 6.86 -28.83 -4.42
N GLU A 142 6.06 -29.84 -4.09
CA GLU A 142 4.62 -29.83 -4.42
C GLU A 142 3.94 -28.58 -3.84
N THR A 143 3.20 -27.86 -4.68
CA THR A 143 2.41 -26.69 -4.28
C THR A 143 0.94 -26.92 -4.55
N VAL A 144 0.09 -26.18 -3.85
CA VAL A 144 -1.39 -26.27 -4.02
C VAL A 144 -1.81 -25.91 -5.46
N HIS A 145 -1.01 -25.10 -6.17
CA HIS A 145 -1.26 -24.66 -7.55
C HIS A 145 -0.01 -24.87 -8.42
N GLU A 146 0.12 -26.04 -9.01
CA GLU A 146 1.17 -26.40 -9.98
C GLU A 146 0.77 -26.04 -11.42
N ARG A 147 0.25 -24.87 -11.65
CA ARG A 147 -0.25 -24.45 -12.95
C ARG A 147 0.33 -23.12 -13.38
N TYR A 148 0.53 -22.97 -14.67
CA TYR A 148 0.84 -21.69 -15.25
C TYR A 148 -0.38 -20.78 -15.16
N SER A 149 -0.21 -19.62 -14.54
CA SER A 149 -1.26 -18.61 -14.40
C SER A 149 -0.96 -17.41 -15.30
N VAL A 150 -1.92 -17.03 -16.12
CA VAL A 150 -1.83 -15.87 -17.01
C VAL A 150 -2.95 -14.90 -16.64
N GLU A 151 -2.59 -13.64 -16.38
CA GLU A 151 -3.56 -12.57 -16.22
C GLU A 151 -4.08 -12.14 -17.59
N ILE A 152 -5.39 -12.21 -17.81
CA ILE A 152 -6.04 -11.83 -19.06
C ILE A 152 -6.89 -10.56 -18.95
N PHE A 153 -7.30 -10.19 -17.74
CA PHE A 153 -8.00 -8.94 -17.45
C PHE A 153 -8.01 -8.66 -15.94
N ARG A 154 -8.25 -7.42 -15.57
CA ARG A 154 -8.49 -6.97 -14.20
C ARG A 154 -9.91 -6.43 -14.05
N GLY A 155 -10.46 -6.55 -12.81
CA GLY A 155 -11.81 -6.13 -12.51
C GLY A 155 -12.87 -7.13 -12.92
N CYS A 156 -14.13 -6.80 -12.62
CA CYS A 156 -15.29 -7.63 -12.94
C CYS A 156 -16.55 -6.78 -12.98
N THR A 157 -17.39 -6.99 -13.99
CA THR A 157 -18.66 -6.25 -14.18
C THR A 157 -19.86 -6.90 -13.50
N ARG A 158 -19.68 -8.05 -12.80
CA ARG A 158 -20.79 -8.81 -12.19
C ARG A 158 -21.45 -8.13 -10.99
N GLY A 159 -20.73 -7.26 -10.25
CA GLY A 159 -21.29 -6.50 -9.14
C GLY A 159 -21.72 -7.36 -7.93
N CYS A 160 -21.10 -8.52 -7.71
CA CYS A 160 -21.41 -9.37 -6.55
C CYS A 160 -21.13 -8.62 -5.24
N ARG A 161 -22.11 -8.57 -4.33
CA ARG A 161 -22.05 -7.76 -3.10
C ARG A 161 -20.93 -8.16 -2.11
N PHE A 162 -20.44 -9.37 -2.18
CA PHE A 162 -19.35 -9.89 -1.34
C PHE A 162 -17.96 -9.72 -1.95
N CYS A 163 -17.87 -9.31 -3.22
CA CYS A 163 -16.64 -9.35 -4.00
C CYS A 163 -16.12 -7.94 -4.28
N GLN A 164 -14.85 -7.70 -4.01
CA GLN A 164 -14.20 -6.42 -4.26
C GLN A 164 -13.71 -6.25 -5.71
N ALA A 165 -13.61 -7.32 -6.49
CA ALA A 165 -13.03 -7.28 -7.84
C ALA A 165 -13.72 -6.31 -8.82
N GLY A 166 -14.96 -5.93 -8.58
CA GLY A 166 -15.68 -4.93 -9.37
C GLY A 166 -15.73 -3.53 -8.74
N MET A 167 -15.14 -3.39 -7.53
CA MET A 167 -15.14 -2.14 -6.75
C MET A 167 -13.78 -1.49 -6.71
N ILE A 168 -12.73 -2.27 -6.94
CA ILE A 168 -11.32 -1.89 -6.83
C ILE A 168 -10.69 -1.84 -8.21
#